data_647d03f9746fd3c56a0935bf78234cbc
#
_entry.id   647d03f9746fd3c56a0935bf78234cbc
#
_cell.length_a   1.000
_cell.length_b   1.000
_cell.length_c   1.000
_cell.angle_alpha   90.00
_cell.angle_beta   90.00
_cell.angle_gamma   90.00
#
_symmetry.space_group_name_H-M   'P 1'
#
loop_
_entity.id
_entity.type
_entity.pdbx_description
1 polymer ?
#
loop_
_entity_poly.entity_id
_entity_poly.type
_entity_poly.pdbx_seq_one_letter_code
_entity_poly.pdbx_strand_id
1 'polypeptide(L)'
;MKNSFTPIESLKAGAWLDAVTWNEQGLVPVIAQEVGSKDILMMAWMNRDALLATLRMGEAVYWTRSRQKLWHKGEESGHTQKVKEIRLDCDGDTILLMVEQKDGIACHTGEHSCFFLRWDSGKSAWVDESQGHK
;
A
#
# COMPACT_ATOMS: atom_id res chain seq x y z
N MET A 1 -0.90 13.66 -19.49
CA MET A 1 -0.83 13.85 -18.05
C MET A 1 0.47 13.30 -17.48
N LYS A 2 1.05 14.02 -16.58
CA LYS A 2 2.28 13.57 -15.97
C LYS A 2 2.02 12.58 -14.86
N ASN A 3 2.81 11.51 -14.86
CA ASN A 3 2.70 10.48 -13.84
C ASN A 3 3.96 10.34 -13.03
N SER A 4 4.91 11.23 -13.22
CA SER A 4 6.14 11.18 -12.46
C SER A 4 5.93 11.78 -11.08
N PHE A 5 6.70 11.30 -10.12
CA PHE A 5 6.68 11.87 -8.79
C PHE A 5 7.25 13.27 -8.80
N THR A 6 6.62 14.13 -8.01
CA THR A 6 7.22 15.40 -7.67
C THR A 6 8.27 15.11 -6.59
N PRO A 7 9.51 15.55 -6.78
CA PRO A 7 10.53 15.33 -5.74
C PRO A 7 10.07 15.89 -4.41
N ILE A 8 10.36 15.16 -3.33
CA ILE A 8 9.88 15.52 -2.00
C ILE A 8 10.35 16.93 -1.62
N GLU A 9 11.55 17.29 -2.01
CA GLU A 9 12.12 18.59 -1.66
C GLU A 9 11.42 19.73 -2.37
N SER A 10 10.65 19.48 -3.43
CA SER A 10 9.89 20.52 -4.11
C SER A 10 8.47 20.62 -3.63
N LEU A 11 8.06 19.79 -2.67
CA LEU A 11 6.72 19.83 -2.10
C LEU A 11 6.69 20.83 -0.96
N LYS A 12 5.62 21.61 -0.90
CA LYS A 12 5.45 22.54 0.21
C LYS A 12 4.97 21.76 1.43
N ALA A 13 5.61 22.03 2.56
CA ALA A 13 5.29 21.34 3.78
C ALA A 13 3.81 21.57 4.14
N GLY A 14 3.10 20.47 4.38
CA GLY A 14 1.73 20.50 4.87
C GLY A 14 0.65 20.69 3.84
N ALA A 15 0.93 21.40 2.74
CA ALA A 15 -0.12 21.76 1.79
C ALA A 15 -0.77 20.54 1.14
N TRP A 16 0.02 19.62 0.66
CA TRP A 16 -0.50 18.43 0.00
C TRP A 16 -1.02 17.39 1.00
N LEU A 17 -0.49 17.41 2.22
CA LEU A 17 -1.01 16.53 3.27
C LEU A 17 -2.43 16.90 3.67
N ASP A 18 -2.78 18.17 3.52
CA ASP A 18 -4.11 18.63 3.90
C ASP A 18 -5.19 18.14 2.92
N ALA A 19 -4.79 17.65 1.75
CA ALA A 19 -5.73 17.05 0.82
C ALA A 19 -6.21 15.68 1.29
N VAL A 20 -5.47 15.05 2.19
CA VAL A 20 -5.80 13.74 2.72
C VAL A 20 -6.78 13.88 3.88
N THR A 21 -7.86 13.11 3.82
CA THR A 21 -8.84 13.06 4.90
C THR A 21 -8.44 11.97 5.87
N TRP A 22 -7.76 12.36 6.94
CA TRP A 22 -7.32 11.40 7.97
C TRP A 22 -8.50 11.04 8.86
N ASN A 23 -8.58 9.77 9.26
CA ASN A 23 -9.68 9.35 10.13
C ASN A 23 -9.42 9.83 11.57
N GLU A 24 -10.25 9.40 12.51
CA GLU A 24 -10.17 9.87 13.90
C GLU A 24 -8.86 9.46 14.58
N GLN A 25 -8.23 8.39 14.10
CA GLN A 25 -6.94 7.96 14.64
C GLN A 25 -5.76 8.56 13.89
N GLY A 26 -6.03 9.45 12.93
CA GLY A 26 -4.97 10.05 12.12
C GLY A 26 -4.45 9.13 11.05
N LEU A 27 -5.27 8.19 10.59
CA LEU A 27 -4.87 7.18 9.61
C LEU A 27 -5.69 7.30 8.33
N VAL A 28 -5.10 6.81 7.24
CA VAL A 28 -5.76 6.71 5.95
C VAL A 28 -5.51 5.30 5.42
N PRO A 29 -6.54 4.63 4.86
CA PRO A 29 -6.33 3.32 4.24
C PRO A 29 -5.57 3.45 2.93
N VAL A 30 -4.77 2.45 2.64
CA VAL A 30 -3.89 2.43 1.47
C VAL A 30 -4.04 1.09 0.78
N ILE A 31 -4.29 1.15 -0.54
CA ILE A 31 -4.33 -0.05 -1.37
C ILE A 31 -3.07 -0.07 -2.20
N ALA A 32 -2.37 -1.21 -2.22
CA ALA A 32 -1.18 -1.38 -3.05
C ALA A 32 -1.54 -2.24 -4.25
N GLN A 33 -1.26 -1.71 -5.45
CA GLN A 33 -1.53 -2.36 -6.73
C GLN A 33 -0.21 -2.52 -7.48
N GLU A 34 -0.02 -3.68 -8.10
CA GLU A 34 1.19 -3.91 -8.87
C GLU A 34 1.12 -3.21 -10.21
N VAL A 35 2.20 -2.50 -10.56
CA VAL A 35 2.23 -1.67 -11.76
C VAL A 35 2.02 -2.50 -13.03
N GLY A 36 2.75 -3.60 -13.18
CA GLY A 36 2.73 -4.37 -14.40
C GLY A 36 1.43 -5.13 -14.61
N SER A 37 1.03 -5.92 -13.62
CA SER A 37 -0.12 -6.80 -13.73
C SER A 37 -1.44 -6.11 -13.42
N LYS A 38 -1.38 -5.00 -12.70
CA LYS A 38 -2.57 -4.30 -12.14
C LYS A 38 -3.24 -5.11 -11.05
N ASP A 39 -2.59 -6.16 -10.55
CA ASP A 39 -3.14 -6.94 -9.46
C ASP A 39 -3.18 -6.13 -8.18
N ILE A 40 -4.26 -6.28 -7.42
CA ILE A 40 -4.34 -5.68 -6.10
C ILE A 40 -3.57 -6.58 -5.14
N LEU A 41 -2.58 -6.02 -4.47
CA LEU A 41 -1.67 -6.80 -3.65
C LEU A 41 -2.09 -6.88 -2.19
N MET A 42 -2.46 -5.74 -1.61
CA MET A 42 -2.74 -5.69 -0.19
C MET A 42 -3.42 -4.37 0.17
N MET A 43 -3.90 -4.31 1.41
CA MET A 43 -4.42 -3.07 2.00
C MET A 43 -3.74 -2.88 3.34
N ALA A 44 -3.39 -1.64 3.64
CA ALA A 44 -2.74 -1.30 4.91
C ALA A 44 -3.15 0.12 5.30
N TRP A 45 -2.45 0.68 6.28
CA TRP A 45 -2.76 2.01 6.81
C TRP A 45 -1.51 2.87 6.82
N MET A 46 -1.71 4.18 6.72
CA MET A 46 -0.63 5.15 6.88
C MET A 46 -1.10 6.26 7.82
N ASN A 47 -0.18 6.74 8.65
CA ASN A 47 -0.34 8.02 9.30
C ASN A 47 0.49 9.03 8.51
N ARG A 48 0.56 10.28 8.97
CA ARG A 48 1.34 11.31 8.27
C ARG A 48 2.80 10.93 8.13
N ASP A 49 3.38 10.38 9.20
CA ASP A 49 4.79 10.00 9.17
C ASP A 49 5.06 8.89 8.17
N ALA A 50 4.15 7.92 8.06
CA ALA A 50 4.29 6.83 7.10
C ALA A 50 4.27 7.36 5.67
N LEU A 51 3.35 8.27 5.38
CA LEU A 51 3.25 8.87 4.04
C LEU A 51 4.50 9.67 3.72
N LEU A 52 4.98 10.47 4.68
CA LEU A 52 6.23 11.23 4.48
C LEU A 52 7.41 10.30 4.24
N ALA A 53 7.52 9.23 5.04
CA ALA A 53 8.60 8.27 4.86
C ALA A 53 8.53 7.59 3.50
N THR A 54 7.33 7.25 3.05
CA THR A 54 7.14 6.66 1.73
C THR A 54 7.66 7.59 0.63
N LEU A 55 7.33 8.87 0.74
CA LEU A 55 7.79 9.84 -0.27
C LEU A 55 9.29 10.04 -0.25
N ARG A 56 9.89 10.01 0.94
CA ARG A 56 11.34 10.18 1.05
C ARG A 56 12.09 8.97 0.53
N MET A 57 11.61 7.78 0.85
CA MET A 57 12.32 6.55 0.51
C MET A 57 12.03 6.05 -0.89
N GLY A 58 10.87 6.41 -1.45
CA GLY A 58 10.44 5.83 -2.71
C GLY A 58 9.97 4.40 -2.57
N GLU A 59 9.84 3.91 -1.34
CA GLU A 59 9.34 2.57 -1.03
C GLU A 59 8.23 2.69 0.00
N ALA A 60 7.31 1.72 -0.02
CA ALA A 60 6.13 1.80 0.82
C ALA A 60 6.47 1.62 2.30
N VAL A 61 6.03 2.58 3.11
CA VAL A 61 6.11 2.54 4.56
C VAL A 61 4.70 2.71 5.09
N TYR A 62 4.28 1.77 5.90
CA TYR A 62 2.92 1.76 6.44
C TYR A 62 2.95 1.99 7.94
N TRP A 63 1.77 2.16 8.51
CA TRP A 63 1.58 2.21 9.95
C TRP A 63 0.89 0.94 10.40
N THR A 64 1.51 0.19 11.33
CA THR A 64 0.88 -1.01 11.86
C THR A 64 0.02 -0.64 13.05
N ARG A 65 -1.28 -0.89 12.95
CA ARG A 65 -2.20 -0.55 14.04
C ARG A 65 -1.97 -1.45 15.26
N SER A 66 -1.66 -2.71 15.03
CA SER A 66 -1.45 -3.65 16.11
C SER A 66 -0.20 -3.36 16.92
N ARG A 67 0.86 -2.88 16.25
CA ARG A 67 2.14 -2.61 16.91
C ARG A 67 2.35 -1.12 17.21
N GLN A 68 1.49 -0.27 16.66
CA GLN A 68 1.57 1.18 16.86
C GLN A 68 2.93 1.73 16.47
N LYS A 69 3.39 1.36 15.27
CA LYS A 69 4.68 1.84 14.79
C LYS A 69 4.72 1.86 13.27
N LEU A 70 5.72 2.55 12.73
CA LEU A 70 5.98 2.55 11.29
C LEU A 70 6.51 1.19 10.87
N TRP A 71 6.16 0.80 9.64
CA TRP A 71 6.55 -0.49 9.10
C TRP A 71 6.99 -0.30 7.65
N HIS A 72 8.29 -0.38 7.42
CA HIS A 72 8.85 -0.35 6.07
C HIS A 72 8.61 -1.73 5.45
N LYS A 73 7.71 -1.79 4.48
CA LYS A 73 7.33 -3.06 3.86
C LYS A 73 8.55 -3.74 3.25
N GLY A 74 8.81 -4.97 3.66
CA GLY A 74 9.93 -5.74 3.14
C GLY A 74 11.25 -5.49 3.85
N GLU A 75 11.25 -4.69 4.91
CA GLU A 75 12.49 -4.37 5.62
C GLU A 75 13.21 -5.63 6.09
N GLU A 76 12.46 -6.63 6.56
CA GLU A 76 13.05 -7.87 7.05
C GLU A 76 13.01 -8.98 6.02
N SER A 77 11.90 -9.09 5.28
CA SER A 77 11.72 -10.18 4.31
C SER A 77 12.45 -9.94 3.00
N GLY A 78 12.78 -8.69 2.70
CA GLY A 78 13.36 -8.31 1.42
C GLY A 78 12.33 -8.04 0.33
N HIS A 79 11.05 -8.29 0.59
CA HIS A 79 9.98 -8.09 -0.40
C HIS A 79 9.44 -6.66 -0.33
N THR A 80 10.29 -5.70 -0.72
CA THR A 80 9.94 -4.29 -0.68
C THR A 80 8.99 -3.91 -1.80
N GLN A 81 8.39 -2.73 -1.67
CA GLN A 81 7.49 -2.19 -2.68
C GLN A 81 8.03 -0.85 -3.13
N LYS A 82 8.56 -0.80 -4.36
CA LYS A 82 9.04 0.44 -4.92
C LYS A 82 7.85 1.21 -5.46
N VAL A 83 7.64 2.41 -4.95
CA VAL A 83 6.46 3.20 -5.31
C VAL A 83 6.72 3.93 -6.60
N LYS A 84 5.86 3.70 -7.59
CA LYS A 84 5.96 4.33 -8.90
C LYS A 84 4.95 5.45 -9.06
N GLU A 85 3.83 5.37 -8.36
CA GLU A 85 2.77 6.35 -8.51
C GLU A 85 1.91 6.33 -7.25
N ILE A 86 1.42 7.48 -6.84
CA ILE A 86 0.51 7.60 -5.70
C ILE A 86 -0.72 8.36 -6.16
N ARG A 87 -1.89 7.82 -5.86
CA ARG A 87 -3.16 8.45 -6.18
C ARG A 87 -4.00 8.60 -4.93
N LEU A 88 -4.79 9.65 -4.90
CA LEU A 88 -5.73 9.92 -3.82
C LEU A 88 -7.12 9.86 -4.42
N ASP A 89 -8.07 9.25 -3.71
CA ASP A 89 -9.40 9.14 -4.29
C ASP A 89 -10.15 10.47 -4.23
N CYS A 90 -11.38 10.49 -4.76
CA CYS A 90 -12.09 11.74 -5.02
C CYS A 90 -12.39 12.56 -3.77
N ASP A 91 -12.58 11.93 -2.62
CA ASP A 91 -12.82 12.68 -1.37
C ASP A 91 -11.64 12.58 -0.41
N GLY A 92 -10.51 12.10 -0.90
CA GLY A 92 -9.26 12.18 -0.15
C GLY A 92 -9.11 11.19 0.99
N ASP A 93 -9.95 10.17 1.04
CA ASP A 93 -9.96 9.26 2.19
C ASP A 93 -9.36 7.88 1.91
N THR A 94 -8.76 7.67 0.75
CA THR A 94 -8.09 6.42 0.41
C THR A 94 -6.92 6.71 -0.52
N ILE A 95 -5.78 6.10 -0.24
CA ILE A 95 -4.60 6.24 -1.09
C ILE A 95 -4.42 4.96 -1.89
N LEU A 96 -4.04 5.11 -3.16
CA LEU A 96 -3.64 4.00 -4.00
C LEU A 96 -2.17 4.16 -4.32
N LEU A 97 -1.37 3.16 -3.95
CA LEU A 97 0.04 3.10 -4.34
C LEU A 97 0.17 2.14 -5.50
N MET A 98 0.80 2.59 -6.57
CA MET A 98 1.17 1.72 -7.68
C MET A 98 2.63 1.37 -7.49
N VAL A 99 2.92 0.09 -7.29
CA VAL A 99 4.24 -0.33 -6.85
C VAL A 99 4.82 -1.43 -7.73
N GLU A 100 6.15 -1.54 -7.69
CA GLU A 100 6.85 -2.73 -8.17
C GLU A 100 7.11 -3.59 -6.94
N GLN A 101 6.43 -4.73 -6.87
CA GLN A 101 6.58 -5.64 -5.74
C GLN A 101 7.79 -6.52 -5.97
N LYS A 102 8.79 -6.37 -5.13
CA LYS A 102 10.00 -7.19 -5.27
C LYS A 102 9.66 -8.67 -5.12
N ASP A 103 10.19 -9.47 -6.03
CA ASP A 103 9.96 -10.91 -6.11
C ASP A 103 8.50 -11.29 -6.34
N GLY A 104 7.62 -10.30 -6.58
CA GLY A 104 6.21 -10.55 -6.81
C GLY A 104 5.47 -11.09 -5.60
N ILE A 105 6.02 -10.91 -4.40
CA ILE A 105 5.43 -11.47 -3.17
C ILE A 105 5.05 -10.34 -2.23
N ALA A 106 3.75 -10.13 -2.03
CA ALA A 106 3.27 -9.07 -1.15
C ALA A 106 2.86 -9.62 0.22
N CYS A 107 2.35 -10.83 0.27
CA CYS A 107 1.81 -11.39 1.51
C CYS A 107 2.90 -12.09 2.33
N HIS A 108 2.80 -11.97 3.66
CA HIS A 108 3.77 -12.63 4.55
C HIS A 108 3.71 -14.16 4.43
N THR A 109 2.62 -14.69 3.84
CA THR A 109 2.49 -16.12 3.61
C THR A 109 3.25 -16.59 2.37
N GLY A 110 3.86 -15.67 1.64
CA GLY A 110 4.57 -15.98 0.40
C GLY A 110 3.72 -15.84 -0.85
N GLU A 111 2.48 -15.41 -0.70
CA GLU A 111 1.58 -15.23 -1.84
C GLU A 111 1.84 -13.90 -2.54
N HIS A 112 1.56 -13.86 -3.83
CA HIS A 112 1.66 -12.65 -4.63
C HIS A 112 0.75 -11.56 -4.08
N SER A 113 -0.48 -11.92 -3.72
CA SER A 113 -1.48 -11.00 -3.19
C SER A 113 -2.01 -11.52 -1.87
N CYS A 114 -2.37 -10.59 -0.99
CA CYS A 114 -3.04 -10.95 0.26
C CYS A 114 -4.48 -11.37 0.02
N PHE A 115 -5.03 -11.09 -1.16
CA PHE A 115 -6.43 -11.33 -1.47
C PHE A 115 -6.60 -12.67 -2.19
N PHE A 116 -6.23 -13.76 -1.55
CA PHE A 116 -6.31 -15.09 -2.15
C PHE A 116 -7.55 -15.88 -1.70
N LEU A 117 -8.40 -15.31 -0.88
CA LEU A 117 -9.68 -15.92 -0.51
C LEU A 117 -10.77 -15.29 -1.38
N ARG A 118 -11.45 -16.12 -2.18
CA ARG A 118 -12.48 -15.65 -3.09
C ARG A 118 -13.84 -16.13 -2.63
N TRP A 119 -14.83 -15.25 -2.66
CA TRP A 119 -16.21 -15.66 -2.35
C TRP A 119 -16.76 -16.46 -3.52
N ASP A 120 -17.30 -17.64 -3.22
CA ASP A 120 -17.94 -18.47 -4.23
C ASP A 120 -19.44 -18.50 -3.92
N SER A 121 -20.22 -17.84 -4.79
CA SER A 121 -21.67 -17.72 -4.59
C SER A 121 -22.39 -19.07 -4.68
N GLY A 122 -21.88 -19.97 -5.52
CA GLY A 122 -22.49 -21.29 -5.67
C GLY A 122 -22.35 -22.12 -4.42
N LYS A 123 -21.22 -21.96 -3.71
CA LYS A 123 -20.96 -22.70 -2.48
C LYS A 123 -21.33 -21.91 -1.23
N SER A 124 -21.62 -20.62 -1.37
CA SER A 124 -21.82 -19.69 -0.26
C SER A 124 -20.67 -19.79 0.74
N ALA A 125 -19.44 -19.73 0.24
CA ALA A 125 -18.26 -19.95 1.07
C ALA A 125 -17.05 -19.23 0.46
N TRP A 126 -16.05 -19.00 1.30
CA TRP A 126 -14.74 -18.50 0.85
C TRP A 126 -13.92 -19.66 0.34
N VAL A 127 -13.33 -19.50 -0.83
CA VAL A 127 -12.48 -20.49 -1.47
C VAL A 127 -11.05 -19.98 -1.44
N ASP A 128 -10.14 -20.79 -0.93
CA ASP A 128 -8.74 -20.47 -0.82
C ASP A 128 -8.04 -20.74 -2.15
N GLU A 129 -7.58 -19.69 -2.81
CA GLU A 129 -6.89 -19.80 -4.10
C GLU A 129 -5.39 -19.57 -3.96
N SER A 130 -4.86 -19.72 -2.74
CA SER A 130 -3.43 -19.55 -2.52
C SER A 130 -2.64 -20.59 -3.31
N GLN A 131 -1.38 -20.23 -3.64
CA GLN A 131 -0.51 -21.11 -4.40
C GLN A 131 0.19 -22.15 -3.54
N GLY A 132 -0.01 -22.07 -2.22
CA GLY A 132 0.57 -23.05 -1.33
C GLY A 132 2.08 -22.93 -1.16
N HIS A 133 2.59 -21.72 -1.20
CA HIS A 133 4.03 -21.52 -0.99
C HIS A 133 4.42 -21.94 0.41
N LYS A 134 5.55 -22.58 0.52
CA LYS A 134 6.06 -23.06 1.79
C LYS A 134 7.25 -22.26 2.24
#